data_aafc35e12512291605a3bf9c3f2842d7
#
_entry.id   aafc35e12512291605a3bf9c3f2842d7
#
_cell.length_a   1.000
_cell.length_b   1.000
_cell.length_c   1.000
_cell.angle_alpha   90.00
_cell.angle_beta   90.00
_cell.angle_gamma   90.00
#
_symmetry.space_group_name_H-M   'P 1'
#
loop_
_entity.id
_entity.type
_entity.pdbx_description
1 polymer ?
#
loop_
_entity_poly.entity_id
_entity_poly.type
_entity_poly.pdbx_seq_one_letter_code
_entity_poly.pdbx_strand_id
1 'polypeptide(L)'
;ISNRGYFRLKTTIFLLGFLFLVPSIVHGQSRKEQVSSLKNKKVVYVWGGWKNHHPEKTVDLFVPWLRSEGAIVEVFNTLEVYADAAVMEQADLIIQQWTMGEMTKNESKGLQKAILNGTGMAGWHGGTGDSFRGNLNYQYMIGGQFVSHPGGKSEFTVKIIDRKDPITKGLKDFYVKNTEQYYMLMDPNVKVLATSKFTKASYLKKGSKKSENVVTGSVVPVVWKKNFGKGRIFYNSLGHNIEDFDVPVLMEIHKRGIRWAAESKYKAKEDLISPVHKY
;
A
#
# COMPACT_ATOMS: atom_id res chain seq x y z
N ILE A 1 -81.85 65.39 -10.78
CA ILE A 1 -80.65 65.65 -11.56
C ILE A 1 -79.77 64.46 -11.32
N SER A 2 -79.62 63.63 -12.38
CA SER A 2 -78.96 62.33 -12.44
C SER A 2 -77.46 62.48 -12.69
N ASN A 3 -76.70 61.71 -12.00
CA ASN A 3 -75.32 61.50 -12.40
C ASN A 3 -74.97 59.99 -12.45
N ARG A 4 -74.85 59.45 -13.65
CA ARG A 4 -74.53 58.07 -13.91
C ARG A 4 -72.98 57.96 -13.92
N GLY A 5 -72.41 57.21 -12.98
CA GLY A 5 -70.99 56.83 -12.97
C GLY A 5 -70.76 55.55 -13.78
N TYR A 6 -69.84 55.63 -14.75
CA TYR A 6 -69.44 54.48 -15.53
C TYR A 6 -68.35 53.68 -14.76
N PHE A 7 -68.66 52.38 -14.49
CA PHE A 7 -67.71 51.46 -13.98
C PHE A 7 -66.86 50.88 -15.13
N ARG A 8 -65.54 51.14 -15.12
CA ARG A 8 -64.59 50.48 -16.02
C ARG A 8 -64.09 49.22 -15.36
N LEU A 9 -64.44 48.05 -15.95
CA LEU A 9 -63.89 46.75 -15.60
C LEU A 9 -62.46 46.61 -16.13
N LYS A 10 -61.48 46.50 -15.23
CA LYS A 10 -60.14 46.20 -15.63
C LYS A 10 -59.92 44.65 -15.65
N THR A 11 -59.80 44.11 -16.84
CA THR A 11 -59.53 42.70 -17.03
C THR A 11 -58.04 42.50 -16.79
N THR A 12 -57.69 41.81 -15.69
CA THR A 12 -56.31 41.39 -15.40
C THR A 12 -56.13 39.99 -15.98
N ILE A 13 -55.29 39.91 -17.04
CA ILE A 13 -54.88 38.65 -17.65
C ILE A 13 -53.74 38.08 -16.79
N PHE A 14 -54.03 36.94 -16.11
CA PHE A 14 -52.98 36.12 -15.45
C PHE A 14 -52.31 35.26 -16.51
N LEU A 15 -51.08 35.54 -16.84
CA LEU A 15 -50.22 34.65 -17.61
C LEU A 15 -49.70 33.58 -16.66
N LEU A 16 -50.20 32.34 -16.73
CA LEU A 16 -49.62 31.18 -16.07
C LEU A 16 -48.38 30.77 -16.88
N GLY A 17 -47.19 31.13 -16.38
CA GLY A 17 -45.92 30.61 -16.90
C GLY A 17 -45.76 29.14 -16.49
N PHE A 18 -45.90 28.21 -17.42
CA PHE A 18 -45.50 26.82 -17.23
C PHE A 18 -44.01 26.72 -17.23
N LEU A 19 -43.41 26.56 -16.04
CA LEU A 19 -42.00 26.23 -15.87
C LEU A 19 -41.82 24.75 -16.23
N PHE A 20 -41.31 24.47 -17.44
CA PHE A 20 -40.85 23.13 -17.78
C PHE A 20 -39.57 22.84 -17.03
N LEU A 21 -39.63 22.08 -15.94
CA LEU A 21 -38.49 21.43 -15.32
C LEU A 21 -37.98 20.34 -16.27
N VAL A 22 -36.96 20.66 -17.03
CA VAL A 22 -36.20 19.65 -17.80
C VAL A 22 -35.36 18.89 -16.77
N PRO A 23 -35.52 17.59 -16.56
CA PRO A 23 -34.63 16.83 -15.73
C PRO A 23 -33.27 16.79 -16.38
N SER A 24 -32.28 17.46 -15.80
CA SER A 24 -30.90 17.31 -16.18
C SER A 24 -30.48 15.86 -15.90
N ILE A 25 -30.46 15.03 -16.94
CA ILE A 25 -29.86 13.70 -16.91
C ILE A 25 -28.36 13.95 -16.74
N VAL A 26 -27.91 13.94 -15.48
CA VAL A 26 -26.48 13.84 -15.18
C VAL A 26 -26.04 12.48 -15.68
N HIS A 27 -25.52 12.43 -16.89
CA HIS A 27 -24.75 11.30 -17.37
C HIS A 27 -23.57 11.15 -16.43
N GLY A 28 -23.69 10.26 -15.46
CA GLY A 28 -22.58 9.75 -14.69
C GLY A 28 -21.60 9.09 -15.66
N GLN A 29 -20.68 9.88 -16.21
CA GLN A 29 -19.53 9.29 -16.87
C GLN A 29 -18.84 8.41 -15.83
N SER A 30 -18.98 7.10 -15.99
CA SER A 30 -18.14 6.12 -15.34
C SER A 30 -16.70 6.60 -15.53
N ARG A 31 -16.11 7.23 -14.50
CA ARG A 31 -14.68 7.47 -14.48
C ARG A 31 -14.06 6.08 -14.63
N LYS A 32 -13.55 5.77 -15.83
CA LYS A 32 -12.64 4.65 -16.02
C LYS A 32 -11.58 4.83 -14.94
N GLU A 33 -11.52 3.89 -14.02
CA GLU A 33 -10.57 3.87 -12.92
C GLU A 33 -9.18 3.99 -13.56
N GLN A 34 -8.61 5.19 -13.51
CA GLN A 34 -7.36 5.51 -14.19
C GLN A 34 -6.29 4.68 -13.51
N VAL A 35 -5.71 3.74 -14.23
CA VAL A 35 -4.59 2.92 -13.74
C VAL A 35 -3.53 3.88 -13.22
N SER A 36 -3.14 3.74 -11.96
CA SER A 36 -2.11 4.56 -11.35
C SER A 36 -0.82 4.45 -12.16
N SER A 37 -0.23 5.60 -12.54
CA SER A 37 0.92 5.68 -13.42
C SER A 37 2.18 6.07 -12.64
N LEU A 38 3.32 5.49 -13.01
CA LEU A 38 4.63 5.88 -12.49
C LEU A 38 5.33 6.93 -13.36
N LYS A 39 4.70 7.35 -14.47
CA LYS A 39 5.28 8.33 -15.38
C LYS A 39 5.64 9.63 -14.66
N ASN A 40 6.91 10.03 -14.79
CA ASN A 40 7.51 11.21 -14.17
C ASN A 40 7.55 11.18 -12.62
N LYS A 41 7.25 10.06 -11.98
CA LYS A 41 7.40 9.92 -10.53
C LYS A 41 8.86 9.78 -10.15
N LYS A 42 9.30 10.55 -9.16
CA LYS A 42 10.64 10.44 -8.57
C LYS A 42 10.65 9.32 -7.53
N VAL A 43 11.40 8.27 -7.81
CA VAL A 43 11.51 7.07 -6.96
C VAL A 43 12.89 7.00 -6.35
N VAL A 44 12.97 6.97 -5.04
CA VAL A 44 14.17 6.70 -4.26
C VAL A 44 14.14 5.22 -3.89
N TYR A 45 15.05 4.43 -4.47
CA TYR A 45 15.18 3.00 -4.21
C TYR A 45 16.38 2.76 -3.28
N VAL A 46 16.12 2.34 -2.04
CA VAL A 46 17.15 2.09 -1.03
C VAL A 46 17.26 0.60 -0.77
N TRP A 47 18.48 0.05 -0.87
CA TRP A 47 18.74 -1.36 -0.71
C TRP A 47 19.99 -1.65 0.09
N GLY A 48 20.02 -2.80 0.78
CA GLY A 48 21.18 -3.22 1.56
C GLY A 48 20.80 -4.05 2.79
N GLY A 49 21.61 -3.93 3.83
CA GLY A 49 21.45 -4.69 5.07
C GLY A 49 21.92 -6.14 4.93
N TRP A 50 21.12 -7.09 5.41
CA TRP A 50 21.51 -8.50 5.43
C TRP A 50 21.57 -9.12 4.03
N LYS A 51 22.77 -9.53 3.62
CA LYS A 51 23.07 -9.97 2.25
C LYS A 51 22.34 -11.24 1.80
N ASN A 52 21.93 -12.11 2.73
CA ASN A 52 21.25 -13.36 2.36
C ASN A 52 19.81 -13.16 1.85
N HIS A 53 19.26 -11.96 1.91
CA HIS A 53 18.03 -11.60 1.21
C HIS A 53 18.25 -11.09 -0.22
N HIS A 54 19.51 -11.11 -0.69
CA HIS A 54 19.90 -10.72 -2.06
C HIS A 54 19.25 -9.40 -2.52
N PRO A 55 19.36 -8.29 -1.73
CA PRO A 55 18.68 -7.05 -2.06
C PRO A 55 19.12 -6.47 -3.40
N GLU A 56 20.34 -6.73 -3.85
CA GLU A 56 20.84 -6.37 -5.18
C GLU A 56 20.00 -6.96 -6.31
N LYS A 57 19.56 -8.21 -6.20
CA LYS A 57 18.71 -8.86 -7.21
C LYS A 57 17.35 -8.19 -7.33
N THR A 58 16.85 -7.60 -6.24
CA THR A 58 15.59 -6.85 -6.28
C THR A 58 15.75 -5.54 -7.04
N VAL A 59 16.92 -4.91 -6.98
CA VAL A 59 17.27 -3.75 -7.82
C VAL A 59 17.24 -4.15 -9.29
N ASP A 60 17.91 -5.26 -9.66
CA ASP A 60 17.96 -5.76 -11.03
C ASP A 60 16.57 -6.09 -11.60
N LEU A 61 15.65 -6.56 -10.76
CA LEU A 61 14.30 -6.89 -11.16
C LEU A 61 13.39 -5.65 -11.27
N PHE A 62 13.36 -4.80 -10.24
CA PHE A 62 12.35 -3.75 -10.13
C PHE A 62 12.77 -2.43 -10.79
N VAL A 63 14.05 -2.06 -10.80
CA VAL A 63 14.48 -0.77 -11.36
C VAL A 63 14.25 -0.67 -12.88
N PRO A 64 14.57 -1.70 -13.70
CA PRO A 64 14.21 -1.67 -15.11
C PRO A 64 12.72 -1.54 -15.35
N TRP A 65 11.90 -2.28 -14.57
CA TRP A 65 10.45 -2.17 -14.66
C TRP A 65 9.95 -0.76 -14.29
N LEU A 66 10.41 -0.18 -13.18
CA LEU A 66 10.05 1.19 -12.78
C LEU A 66 10.35 2.20 -13.88
N ARG A 67 11.54 2.10 -14.48
CA ARG A 67 11.95 2.98 -15.60
C ARG A 67 11.12 2.74 -16.85
N SER A 68 10.73 1.52 -17.15
CA SER A 68 9.84 1.21 -18.27
C SER A 68 8.42 1.79 -18.09
N GLU A 69 7.97 1.97 -16.83
CA GLU A 69 6.73 2.67 -16.48
C GLU A 69 6.87 4.22 -16.54
N GLY A 70 8.06 4.71 -16.87
CA GLY A 70 8.36 6.13 -17.00
C GLY A 70 8.77 6.82 -15.69
N ALA A 71 9.11 6.06 -14.64
CA ALA A 71 9.63 6.62 -13.39
C ALA A 71 11.07 7.13 -13.53
N ILE A 72 11.40 8.18 -12.78
CA ILE A 72 12.78 8.67 -12.58
C ILE A 72 13.30 8.01 -11.32
N VAL A 73 14.22 7.04 -11.47
CA VAL A 73 14.68 6.20 -10.37
C VAL A 73 16.11 6.49 -9.99
N GLU A 74 16.31 6.90 -8.75
CA GLU A 74 17.61 7.00 -8.08
C GLU A 74 17.78 5.82 -7.13
N VAL A 75 18.96 5.18 -7.17
CA VAL A 75 19.25 3.94 -6.44
C VAL A 75 20.37 4.17 -5.46
N PHE A 76 20.14 3.83 -4.20
CA PHE A 76 21.09 4.03 -3.10
C PHE A 76 21.33 2.72 -2.32
N ASN A 77 22.59 2.41 -2.05
CA ASN A 77 22.98 1.32 -1.16
C ASN A 77 23.46 1.83 0.21
N THR A 78 22.93 2.96 0.62
CA THR A 78 23.21 3.61 1.91
C THR A 78 21.92 4.18 2.47
N LEU A 79 21.82 4.31 3.80
CA LEU A 79 20.70 4.95 4.50
C LEU A 79 20.86 6.47 4.59
N GLU A 80 22.04 7.00 4.30
CA GLU A 80 22.36 8.43 4.38
C GLU A 80 21.40 9.29 3.55
N VAL A 81 20.91 8.77 2.43
CA VAL A 81 19.91 9.45 1.57
C VAL A 81 18.67 9.87 2.35
N TYR A 82 18.29 9.15 3.40
CA TYR A 82 17.15 9.52 4.24
C TYR A 82 17.37 10.82 5.02
N ALA A 83 18.62 11.20 5.26
CA ALA A 83 18.98 12.49 5.88
C ALA A 83 19.12 13.63 4.86
N ASP A 84 19.15 13.34 3.55
CA ASP A 84 19.20 14.33 2.48
C ASP A 84 17.80 14.93 2.24
N ALA A 85 17.58 16.12 2.79
CA ALA A 85 16.29 16.80 2.68
C ALA A 85 15.93 17.14 1.22
N ALA A 86 16.92 17.46 0.38
CA ALA A 86 16.67 17.85 -1.02
C ALA A 86 16.14 16.67 -1.84
N VAL A 87 16.70 15.49 -1.64
CA VAL A 87 16.25 14.24 -2.28
C VAL A 87 14.89 13.83 -1.73
N MET A 88 14.77 13.79 -0.38
CA MET A 88 13.57 13.25 0.28
C MET A 88 12.32 14.10 0.08
N GLU A 89 12.43 15.42 -0.02
CA GLU A 89 11.29 16.32 -0.29
C GLU A 89 10.77 16.18 -1.73
N GLN A 90 11.64 15.85 -2.66
CA GLN A 90 11.27 15.64 -4.06
C GLN A 90 10.72 14.23 -4.33
N ALA A 91 11.04 13.24 -3.50
CA ALA A 91 10.63 11.87 -3.71
C ALA A 91 9.09 11.72 -3.69
N ASP A 92 8.53 11.07 -4.70
CA ASP A 92 7.13 10.67 -4.76
C ASP A 92 6.91 9.32 -4.10
N LEU A 93 7.92 8.45 -4.21
CA LEU A 93 7.91 7.09 -3.69
C LEU A 93 9.29 6.72 -3.16
N ILE A 94 9.30 6.07 -2.01
CA ILE A 94 10.46 5.36 -1.47
C ILE A 94 10.20 3.86 -1.61
N ILE A 95 11.12 3.13 -2.24
CA ILE A 95 11.15 1.67 -2.19
C ILE A 95 12.29 1.28 -1.26
N GLN A 96 11.99 0.54 -0.20
CA GLN A 96 12.98 0.14 0.77
C GLN A 96 13.14 -1.38 0.80
N GLN A 97 14.41 -1.82 0.61
CA GLN A 97 14.86 -3.20 0.69
C GLN A 97 16.13 -3.29 1.55
N TRP A 98 16.00 -2.89 2.81
CA TRP A 98 17.09 -2.88 3.79
C TRP A 98 16.76 -3.77 4.99
N THR A 99 17.24 -4.99 5.01
CA THR A 99 16.95 -5.94 6.10
C THR A 99 17.83 -5.68 7.32
N MET A 100 17.23 -5.65 8.50
CA MET A 100 17.88 -5.39 9.80
C MET A 100 18.53 -3.99 9.86
N GLY A 101 19.64 -3.85 10.57
CA GLY A 101 20.39 -2.60 10.70
C GLY A 101 19.74 -1.58 11.60
N GLU A 102 20.34 -0.41 11.65
CA GLU A 102 19.90 0.74 12.42
C GLU A 102 19.99 2.00 11.57
N MET A 103 19.12 2.95 11.83
CA MET A 103 19.19 4.30 11.27
C MET A 103 19.74 5.27 12.34
N THR A 104 20.53 6.24 11.90
CA THR A 104 20.84 7.41 12.72
C THR A 104 19.54 8.20 13.01
N LYS A 105 19.60 9.08 14.00
CA LYS A 105 18.46 9.98 14.33
C LYS A 105 18.05 10.84 13.13
N ASN A 106 19.03 11.31 12.34
CA ASN A 106 18.76 12.17 11.18
C ASN A 106 18.11 11.39 10.03
N GLU A 107 18.59 10.19 9.73
CA GLU A 107 17.99 9.30 8.73
C GLU A 107 16.56 8.92 9.10
N SER A 108 16.34 8.51 10.36
CA SER A 108 15.00 8.16 10.85
C SER A 108 14.05 9.35 10.79
N LYS A 109 14.50 10.57 11.19
CA LYS A 109 13.71 11.79 11.12
C LYS A 109 13.39 12.21 9.70
N GLY A 110 14.36 12.11 8.80
CA GLY A 110 14.20 12.49 7.39
C GLY A 110 13.22 11.57 6.66
N LEU A 111 13.37 10.24 6.84
CA LEU A 111 12.42 9.26 6.29
C LEU A 111 11.00 9.52 6.78
N GLN A 112 10.79 9.66 8.09
CA GLN A 112 9.47 9.91 8.66
C GLN A 112 8.88 11.23 8.19
N LYS A 113 9.68 12.32 8.12
CA LYS A 113 9.23 13.63 7.62
C LYS A 113 8.71 13.53 6.19
N ALA A 114 9.44 12.83 5.31
CA ALA A 114 9.03 12.66 3.92
C ALA A 114 7.66 11.94 3.82
N ILE A 115 7.51 10.82 4.55
CA ILE A 115 6.26 10.06 4.53
C ILE A 115 5.11 10.86 5.15
N LEU A 116 5.32 11.51 6.30
CA LEU A 116 4.29 12.36 6.94
C LEU A 116 3.78 13.46 6.01
N ASN A 117 4.66 14.00 5.15
CA ASN A 117 4.33 15.05 4.18
C ASN A 117 3.72 14.53 2.87
N GLY A 118 3.62 13.22 2.70
CA GLY A 118 2.88 12.63 1.57
C GLY A 118 3.70 11.80 0.60
N THR A 119 5.02 11.63 0.78
CA THR A 119 5.79 10.65 0.01
C THR A 119 5.24 9.26 0.28
N GLY A 120 5.00 8.47 -0.76
CA GLY A 120 4.60 7.08 -0.61
C GLY A 120 5.79 6.18 -0.24
N MET A 121 5.50 5.03 0.37
CA MET A 121 6.52 4.02 0.64
C MET A 121 6.00 2.64 0.24
N ALA A 122 6.83 1.87 -0.41
CA ALA A 122 6.58 0.47 -0.74
C ALA A 122 7.77 -0.39 -0.34
N GLY A 123 7.47 -1.61 0.11
CA GLY A 123 8.51 -2.55 0.42
C GLY A 123 7.97 -3.92 0.76
N TRP A 124 8.86 -4.88 0.91
CA TRP A 124 8.46 -6.27 1.11
C TRP A 124 9.46 -7.06 1.93
N HIS A 125 8.97 -8.19 2.42
CA HIS A 125 9.71 -9.18 3.18
C HIS A 125 10.58 -8.54 4.28
N GLY A 126 11.78 -9.07 4.52
CA GLY A 126 12.72 -8.53 5.50
C GLY A 126 13.26 -7.16 5.15
N GLY A 127 13.29 -6.78 3.87
CA GLY A 127 13.76 -5.48 3.41
C GLY A 127 12.93 -4.29 3.92
N THR A 128 11.78 -4.56 4.52
CA THR A 128 10.92 -3.56 5.14
C THR A 128 10.38 -4.05 6.48
N GLY A 129 9.83 -5.27 6.56
CA GLY A 129 9.19 -5.79 7.77
C GLY A 129 10.17 -6.20 8.87
N ASP A 130 11.41 -6.47 8.53
CA ASP A 130 12.50 -6.83 9.45
C ASP A 130 13.59 -5.76 9.54
N SER A 131 13.29 -4.54 9.16
CA SER A 131 14.21 -3.41 9.21
C SER A 131 14.12 -2.71 10.55
N PHE A 132 15.26 -2.23 11.04
CA PHE A 132 15.36 -1.28 12.16
C PHE A 132 14.50 -1.65 13.38
N ARG A 133 14.59 -2.89 13.84
CA ARG A 133 13.72 -3.48 14.90
C ARG A 133 13.60 -2.64 16.16
N GLY A 134 14.63 -1.89 16.55
CA GLY A 134 14.64 -0.98 17.70
C GLY A 134 14.00 0.38 17.45
N ASN A 135 13.60 0.71 16.22
CA ASN A 135 13.03 2.01 15.88
C ASN A 135 11.50 1.97 15.92
N LEU A 136 10.92 2.33 17.06
CA LEU A 136 9.47 2.29 17.28
C LEU A 136 8.69 3.12 16.28
N ASN A 137 9.19 4.31 15.93
CA ASN A 137 8.51 5.17 14.97
C ASN A 137 8.47 4.55 13.56
N TYR A 138 9.53 3.82 13.19
CA TYR A 138 9.54 3.07 11.95
C TYR A 138 8.50 1.94 11.98
N GLN A 139 8.37 1.22 13.09
CA GLN A 139 7.37 0.15 13.24
C GLN A 139 5.94 0.70 13.13
N TYR A 140 5.65 1.84 13.77
CA TYR A 140 4.35 2.52 13.62
C TYR A 140 4.12 2.97 12.17
N MET A 141 5.16 3.41 11.48
CA MET A 141 5.06 3.87 10.09
C MET A 141 4.68 2.72 9.15
N ILE A 142 5.37 1.57 9.22
CA ILE A 142 5.10 0.44 8.31
C ILE A 142 3.91 -0.41 8.75
N GLY A 143 3.50 -0.34 10.01
CA GLY A 143 2.33 -1.05 10.54
C GLY A 143 2.58 -2.50 10.96
N GLY A 144 3.82 -2.87 11.24
CA GLY A 144 4.14 -4.20 11.75
C GLY A 144 5.63 -4.40 11.99
N GLN A 145 5.94 -5.47 12.72
CA GLN A 145 7.30 -5.87 13.01
C GLN A 145 7.46 -7.38 12.87
N PHE A 146 8.50 -7.80 12.19
CA PHE A 146 8.89 -9.20 12.10
C PHE A 146 9.21 -9.78 13.48
N VAL A 147 8.70 -10.98 13.73
CA VAL A 147 8.98 -11.76 14.93
C VAL A 147 9.80 -13.00 14.56
N SER A 148 9.29 -13.79 13.62
CA SER A 148 9.93 -15.03 13.17
C SER A 148 9.31 -15.54 11.86
N HIS A 149 9.93 -16.57 11.28
CA HIS A 149 9.39 -17.37 10.18
C HIS A 149 9.33 -18.84 10.62
N PRO A 150 8.32 -19.23 11.42
CA PRO A 150 8.22 -20.59 11.94
C PRO A 150 8.23 -21.63 10.80
N GLY A 151 9.04 -22.69 10.94
CA GLY A 151 9.22 -23.70 9.90
C GLY A 151 10.26 -23.36 8.82
N GLY A 152 10.87 -22.18 8.87
CA GLY A 152 11.82 -21.73 7.83
C GLY A 152 11.14 -21.60 6.46
N LYS A 153 11.84 -21.99 5.39
CA LYS A 153 11.25 -22.03 4.04
C LYS A 153 10.18 -23.11 3.93
N SER A 154 8.98 -22.72 3.58
CA SER A 154 7.80 -23.58 3.52
C SER A 154 6.99 -23.32 2.25
N GLU A 155 5.87 -23.99 2.15
CA GLU A 155 4.90 -23.81 1.08
C GLU A 155 3.51 -23.59 1.70
N PHE A 156 2.77 -22.64 1.15
CA PHE A 156 1.46 -22.28 1.69
C PHE A 156 0.61 -21.51 0.68
N THR A 157 -0.69 -21.47 0.94
CA THR A 157 -1.65 -20.68 0.16
C THR A 157 -1.79 -19.29 0.78
N VAL A 158 -1.76 -18.28 -0.07
CA VAL A 158 -2.12 -16.90 0.24
C VAL A 158 -3.54 -16.65 -0.24
N LYS A 159 -4.39 -16.20 0.69
CA LYS A 159 -5.80 -15.89 0.43
C LYS A 159 -6.01 -14.40 0.26
N ILE A 160 -6.60 -13.99 -0.83
CA ILE A 160 -7.05 -12.61 -1.07
C ILE A 160 -8.34 -12.39 -0.29
N ILE A 161 -8.30 -11.54 0.73
CA ILE A 161 -9.45 -11.26 1.62
C ILE A 161 -10.22 -9.99 1.24
N ASP A 162 -9.56 -9.01 0.64
CA ASP A 162 -10.24 -7.84 0.06
C ASP A 162 -10.14 -7.90 -1.47
N ARG A 163 -11.20 -8.40 -2.11
CA ARG A 163 -11.28 -8.55 -3.58
C ARG A 163 -11.78 -7.29 -4.29
N LYS A 164 -12.09 -6.23 -3.55
CA LYS A 164 -12.55 -4.94 -4.09
C LYS A 164 -11.45 -3.89 -4.14
N ASP A 165 -10.40 -4.08 -3.34
CA ASP A 165 -9.28 -3.14 -3.30
C ASP A 165 -8.54 -3.09 -4.65
N PRO A 166 -8.16 -1.91 -5.16
CA PRO A 166 -7.46 -1.77 -6.44
C PRO A 166 -6.21 -2.64 -6.57
N ILE A 167 -5.52 -2.92 -5.46
CA ILE A 167 -4.30 -3.75 -5.47
C ILE A 167 -4.63 -5.21 -5.74
N THR A 168 -5.76 -5.70 -5.22
CA THR A 168 -6.11 -7.13 -5.25
C THR A 168 -7.31 -7.48 -6.12
N LYS A 169 -8.02 -6.49 -6.65
CA LYS A 169 -9.19 -6.67 -7.51
C LYS A 169 -8.89 -7.56 -8.71
N GLY A 170 -9.73 -8.60 -8.87
CA GLY A 170 -9.61 -9.57 -9.96
C GLY A 170 -8.51 -10.63 -9.79
N LEU A 171 -7.70 -10.53 -8.73
CA LEU A 171 -6.70 -11.54 -8.42
C LEU A 171 -7.33 -12.72 -7.66
N LYS A 172 -6.74 -13.91 -7.85
CA LYS A 172 -7.14 -15.14 -7.18
C LYS A 172 -6.17 -15.48 -6.04
N ASP A 173 -6.62 -16.32 -5.11
CA ASP A 173 -5.74 -16.95 -4.14
C ASP A 173 -4.61 -17.67 -4.89
N PHE A 174 -3.42 -17.69 -4.32
CA PHE A 174 -2.26 -18.26 -4.97
C PHE A 174 -1.40 -19.06 -3.98
N TYR A 175 -0.57 -19.90 -4.54
CA TYR A 175 0.31 -20.79 -3.80
C TYR A 175 1.77 -20.37 -4.00
N VAL A 176 2.53 -20.39 -2.91
CA VAL A 176 3.97 -20.11 -2.89
C VAL A 176 4.74 -21.31 -2.36
N LYS A 177 5.96 -21.49 -2.87
CA LYS A 177 6.84 -22.62 -2.53
C LYS A 177 8.21 -22.12 -2.10
N ASN A 178 8.84 -22.87 -1.19
CA ASN A 178 10.22 -22.66 -0.77
C ASN A 178 10.52 -21.19 -0.37
N THR A 179 9.55 -20.55 0.29
CA THR A 179 9.64 -19.18 0.79
C THR A 179 9.33 -19.13 2.29
N GLU A 180 9.61 -18.00 2.93
CA GLU A 180 9.37 -17.81 4.35
C GLU A 180 7.97 -17.29 4.62
N GLN A 181 7.24 -17.94 5.52
CA GLN A 181 5.98 -17.45 6.06
C GLN A 181 6.25 -16.64 7.32
N TYR A 182 6.06 -15.33 7.27
CA TYR A 182 6.32 -14.46 8.40
C TYR A 182 5.20 -14.49 9.43
N TYR A 183 5.60 -14.61 10.70
CA TYR A 183 4.78 -14.23 11.85
C TYR A 183 5.21 -12.84 12.29
N MET A 184 4.26 -11.89 12.34
CA MET A 184 4.53 -10.49 12.60
C MET A 184 3.63 -9.95 13.71
N LEU A 185 4.15 -9.03 14.52
CA LEU A 185 3.32 -8.13 15.31
C LEU A 185 2.74 -7.07 14.37
N MET A 186 1.46 -6.77 14.53
CA MET A 186 0.71 -5.92 13.61
C MET A 186 0.05 -4.75 14.31
N ASP A 187 0.10 -3.58 13.66
CA ASP A 187 -0.73 -2.43 14.00
C ASP A 187 -2.20 -2.77 13.66
N PRO A 188 -3.15 -2.60 14.61
CA PRO A 188 -4.57 -2.84 14.34
C PRO A 188 -5.16 -1.90 13.26
N ASN A 189 -4.49 -0.81 12.92
CA ASN A 189 -4.92 0.18 11.93
C ASN A 189 -4.42 -0.10 10.50
N VAL A 190 -3.91 -1.30 10.20
CA VAL A 190 -3.58 -1.67 8.82
C VAL A 190 -4.81 -2.20 8.10
N LYS A 191 -4.93 -1.87 6.82
CA LYS A 191 -5.91 -2.51 5.93
C LYS A 191 -5.28 -3.74 5.31
N VAL A 192 -5.69 -4.91 5.79
CA VAL A 192 -5.20 -6.20 5.30
C VAL A 192 -5.88 -6.57 3.99
N LEU A 193 -5.09 -6.93 2.98
CA LEU A 193 -5.55 -7.31 1.64
C LEU A 193 -5.45 -8.81 1.38
N ALA A 194 -4.44 -9.46 1.98
CA ALA A 194 -4.23 -10.90 1.86
C ALA A 194 -3.69 -11.49 3.16
N THR A 195 -4.00 -12.76 3.40
CA THR A 195 -3.59 -13.51 4.58
C THR A 195 -3.05 -14.89 4.22
N SER A 196 -2.32 -15.50 5.14
CA SER A 196 -1.98 -16.92 5.08
C SER A 196 -2.24 -17.57 6.42
N LYS A 197 -2.45 -18.90 6.41
CA LYS A 197 -2.67 -19.68 7.62
C LYS A 197 -1.47 -20.58 7.87
N PHE A 198 -0.96 -20.58 9.09
CA PHE A 198 0.03 -21.56 9.51
C PHE A 198 -0.64 -22.93 9.63
N THR A 199 -0.19 -23.89 8.83
CA THR A 199 -0.71 -25.27 8.85
C THR A 199 0.35 -26.22 9.40
N LYS A 200 -0.07 -27.36 9.91
CA LYS A 200 0.85 -28.40 10.40
C LYS A 200 1.85 -28.83 9.32
N ALA A 201 1.43 -28.83 8.05
CA ALA A 201 2.30 -29.15 6.92
C ALA A 201 3.47 -28.19 6.76
N SER A 202 3.28 -26.91 7.12
CA SER A 202 4.34 -25.88 7.05
C SER A 202 5.52 -26.16 7.97
N TYR A 203 5.35 -27.00 9.00
CA TYR A 203 6.36 -27.29 10.04
C TYR A 203 7.01 -28.67 9.92
N LEU A 204 6.54 -29.51 9.04
CA LEU A 204 7.06 -30.88 8.90
C LEU A 204 8.35 -30.95 8.10
N LYS A 205 8.87 -29.82 7.63
CA LYS A 205 10.17 -29.78 6.92
C LYS A 205 11.34 -29.96 7.90
N LYS A 206 12.39 -30.61 7.41
CA LYS A 206 13.63 -30.87 8.13
C LYS A 206 14.19 -29.56 8.74
N GLY A 207 14.32 -29.53 10.06
CA GLY A 207 14.81 -28.35 10.79
C GLY A 207 13.79 -27.55 11.58
N SER A 208 12.49 -27.90 11.51
CA SER A 208 11.44 -27.29 12.36
C SER A 208 11.74 -27.45 13.84
N LYS A 209 11.59 -26.38 14.61
CA LYS A 209 11.77 -26.38 16.08
C LYS A 209 10.45 -26.70 16.78
N LYS A 210 10.51 -27.32 17.96
CA LYS A 210 9.31 -27.66 18.75
C LYS A 210 8.41 -26.45 19.06
N SER A 211 9.01 -25.25 19.22
CA SER A 211 8.28 -24.00 19.47
C SER A 211 7.39 -23.54 18.31
N GLU A 212 7.60 -24.05 17.11
CA GLU A 212 6.84 -23.67 15.91
C GLU A 212 5.41 -24.18 15.93
N ASN A 213 5.12 -25.22 16.70
CA ASN A 213 3.77 -25.78 16.84
C ASN A 213 2.78 -24.81 17.51
N VAL A 214 3.26 -23.83 18.26
CA VAL A 214 2.40 -22.87 19.00
C VAL A 214 1.67 -21.89 18.09
N VAL A 215 2.13 -21.71 16.85
CA VAL A 215 1.49 -20.81 15.88
C VAL A 215 0.56 -21.55 14.90
N THR A 216 0.48 -22.89 14.97
CA THR A 216 -0.39 -23.69 14.09
C THR A 216 -1.84 -23.25 14.22
N GLY A 217 -2.49 -22.99 13.10
CA GLY A 217 -3.87 -22.50 13.04
C GLY A 217 -3.99 -20.99 12.99
N SER A 218 -2.93 -20.24 13.34
CA SER A 218 -2.92 -18.79 13.25
C SER A 218 -3.07 -18.32 11.80
N VAL A 219 -3.91 -17.30 11.60
CA VAL A 219 -4.05 -16.58 10.35
C VAL A 219 -3.32 -15.26 10.48
N VAL A 220 -2.37 -15.02 9.59
CA VAL A 220 -1.52 -13.82 9.63
C VAL A 220 -1.69 -12.99 8.37
N PRO A 221 -1.62 -11.65 8.48
CA PRO A 221 -1.54 -10.76 7.35
C PRO A 221 -0.28 -11.03 6.51
N VAL A 222 -0.45 -11.01 5.19
CA VAL A 222 0.63 -11.14 4.20
C VAL A 222 0.81 -9.83 3.46
N VAL A 223 -0.30 -9.23 3.02
CA VAL A 223 -0.30 -7.97 2.28
C VAL A 223 -1.17 -6.97 3.01
N TRP A 224 -0.64 -5.78 3.22
CA TRP A 224 -1.44 -4.69 3.78
C TRP A 224 -1.04 -3.33 3.22
N LYS A 225 -1.92 -2.39 3.47
CA LYS A 225 -1.68 -0.97 3.23
C LYS A 225 -2.10 -0.14 4.45
N LYS A 226 -1.50 1.03 4.56
CA LYS A 226 -1.67 1.93 5.69
C LYS A 226 -1.42 3.37 5.27
N ASN A 227 -1.97 4.33 6.02
CA ASN A 227 -1.52 5.72 5.98
C ASN A 227 -0.61 6.03 7.17
N PHE A 228 0.43 6.82 6.94
CA PHE A 228 1.22 7.46 7.98
C PHE A 228 1.31 8.96 7.68
N GLY A 229 0.60 9.77 8.47
CA GLY A 229 0.36 11.15 8.09
C GLY A 229 -0.40 11.26 6.77
N LYS A 230 0.21 11.93 5.78
CA LYS A 230 -0.33 12.00 4.40
C LYS A 230 0.21 10.88 3.51
N GLY A 231 1.25 10.17 3.93
CA GLY A 231 1.91 9.13 3.14
C GLY A 231 1.15 7.82 3.12
N ARG A 232 1.24 7.12 2.00
CA ARG A 232 0.68 5.78 1.77
C ARG A 232 1.78 4.75 1.90
N ILE A 233 1.56 3.73 2.70
CA ILE A 233 2.48 2.62 2.93
C ILE A 233 1.89 1.35 2.34
N PHE A 234 2.63 0.68 1.47
CA PHE A 234 2.34 -0.65 0.98
C PHE A 234 3.39 -1.63 1.47
N TYR A 235 2.96 -2.75 2.01
CA TYR A 235 3.84 -3.82 2.44
C TYR A 235 3.32 -5.19 2.03
N ASN A 236 4.26 -6.08 1.68
CA ASN A 236 4.01 -7.49 1.45
C ASN A 236 5.07 -8.34 2.19
N SER A 237 4.67 -9.32 2.99
CA SER A 237 5.61 -10.17 3.73
C SER A 237 6.30 -11.25 2.88
N LEU A 238 5.93 -11.39 1.61
CA LEU A 238 6.57 -12.30 0.65
C LEU A 238 7.67 -11.61 -0.14
N GLY A 239 8.49 -12.40 -0.84
CA GLY A 239 9.64 -11.91 -1.60
C GLY A 239 10.98 -12.24 -0.92
N HIS A 240 11.03 -13.39 -0.23
CA HIS A 240 12.27 -13.91 0.39
C HIS A 240 13.32 -14.25 -0.67
N ASN A 241 12.89 -14.91 -1.74
CA ASN A 241 13.74 -15.25 -2.87
C ASN A 241 13.30 -14.45 -4.10
N ILE A 242 14.21 -14.28 -5.05
CA ILE A 242 13.90 -13.61 -6.31
C ILE A 242 12.87 -14.44 -7.12
N GLU A 243 12.91 -15.76 -7.02
CA GLU A 243 11.98 -16.69 -7.66
C GLU A 243 10.55 -16.58 -7.13
N ASP A 244 10.34 -15.97 -5.97
CA ASP A 244 8.99 -15.70 -5.47
C ASP A 244 8.23 -14.80 -6.45
N PHE A 245 8.93 -13.91 -7.14
CA PHE A 245 8.36 -12.98 -8.13
C PHE A 245 7.99 -13.64 -9.46
N ASP A 246 8.37 -14.91 -9.68
CA ASP A 246 7.89 -15.71 -10.82
C ASP A 246 6.43 -16.12 -10.65
N VAL A 247 5.85 -15.97 -9.44
CA VAL A 247 4.41 -16.14 -9.21
C VAL A 247 3.67 -14.90 -9.74
N PRO A 248 2.91 -15.00 -10.85
CA PRO A 248 2.37 -13.82 -11.54
C PRO A 248 1.46 -12.96 -10.65
N VAL A 249 0.66 -13.60 -9.78
CA VAL A 249 -0.23 -12.90 -8.84
C VAL A 249 0.58 -12.10 -7.82
N LEU A 250 1.69 -12.67 -7.32
CA LEU A 250 2.56 -11.99 -6.37
C LEU A 250 3.22 -10.77 -7.00
N MET A 251 3.80 -10.92 -8.19
CA MET A 251 4.40 -9.81 -8.95
C MET A 251 3.37 -8.71 -9.22
N GLU A 252 2.15 -9.07 -9.61
CA GLU A 252 1.10 -8.08 -9.90
C GLU A 252 0.67 -7.32 -8.63
N ILE A 253 0.59 -7.98 -7.47
CA ILE A 253 0.33 -7.31 -6.19
C ILE A 253 1.41 -6.27 -5.89
N HIS A 254 2.68 -6.59 -6.09
CA HIS A 254 3.78 -5.64 -5.88
C HIS A 254 3.68 -4.45 -6.84
N LYS A 255 3.48 -4.70 -8.13
CA LYS A 255 3.33 -3.64 -9.13
C LYS A 255 2.18 -2.69 -8.82
N ARG A 256 1.02 -3.23 -8.43
CA ARG A 256 -0.14 -2.42 -8.05
C ARG A 256 0.07 -1.67 -6.75
N GLY A 257 0.67 -2.31 -5.74
CA GLY A 257 0.99 -1.69 -4.45
C GLY A 257 1.98 -0.53 -4.59
N ILE A 258 3.02 -0.72 -5.40
CA ILE A 258 4.01 0.32 -5.72
C ILE A 258 3.34 1.51 -6.42
N ARG A 259 2.51 1.26 -7.45
CA ARG A 259 1.77 2.34 -8.14
C ARG A 259 0.80 3.05 -7.18
N TRP A 260 0.09 2.31 -6.32
CA TRP A 260 -0.82 2.90 -5.35
C TRP A 260 -0.09 3.80 -4.34
N ALA A 261 1.07 3.38 -3.84
CA ALA A 261 1.89 4.17 -2.93
C ALA A 261 2.44 5.44 -3.62
N ALA A 262 2.89 5.34 -4.88
CA ALA A 262 3.43 6.47 -5.65
C ALA A 262 2.41 7.59 -5.91
N GLU A 263 1.10 7.32 -5.79
CA GLU A 263 0.04 8.30 -5.93
C GLU A 263 -0.21 9.13 -4.66
N SER A 264 0.53 8.87 -3.58
CA SER A 264 0.30 9.43 -2.25
C SER A 264 0.18 10.97 -2.24
N LYS A 265 1.10 11.68 -2.89
CA LYS A 265 1.07 13.16 -2.99
C LYS A 265 -0.06 13.72 -3.85
N TYR A 266 -0.67 12.91 -4.70
CA TYR A 266 -1.54 13.34 -5.80
C TYR A 266 -3.01 12.97 -5.62
N LYS A 267 -3.29 12.11 -4.66
CA LYS A 267 -4.66 11.65 -4.37
C LYS A 267 -5.06 11.95 -2.94
N ALA A 268 -6.35 12.18 -2.74
CA ALA A 268 -6.90 12.33 -1.42
C ALA A 268 -6.57 11.13 -0.52
N LYS A 269 -6.41 11.38 0.77
CA LYS A 269 -6.20 10.34 1.76
C LYS A 269 -7.42 9.41 1.78
N GLU A 270 -7.17 8.10 1.64
CA GLU A 270 -8.18 7.09 1.81
C GLU A 270 -8.43 6.84 3.31
N ASP A 271 -9.66 6.57 3.71
CA ASP A 271 -9.93 6.01 5.02
C ASP A 271 -9.58 4.51 4.98
N LEU A 272 -8.41 4.19 5.50
CA LEU A 272 -7.89 2.82 5.55
C LEU A 272 -8.04 2.18 6.93
N ILE A 273 -8.60 2.90 7.89
CA ILE A 273 -8.75 2.38 9.25
C ILE A 273 -9.83 1.30 9.23
N SER A 274 -9.39 0.08 9.53
CA SER A 274 -10.25 -1.09 9.67
C SER A 274 -9.94 -1.72 11.02
N PRO A 275 -10.30 -1.10 12.15
CA PRO A 275 -9.92 -1.60 13.45
C PRO A 275 -10.51 -2.99 13.67
N VAL A 276 -9.68 -3.91 14.12
CA VAL A 276 -10.07 -5.29 14.46
C VAL A 276 -10.98 -5.30 15.68
N HIS A 277 -10.85 -4.30 16.55
CA HIS A 277 -11.66 -4.12 17.74
C HIS A 277 -12.55 -2.89 17.60
N LYS A 278 -13.83 -3.08 17.84
CA LYS A 278 -14.82 -2.00 17.99
C LYS A 278 -15.10 -1.83 19.47
N TYR A 279 -15.11 -0.58 19.96
CA TYR A 279 -15.59 -0.24 21.30
C TYR A 279 -17.11 -0.26 21.35
#